data_534245dca9e6662b42555d06610fba8b
#
_entry.id   534245dca9e6662b42555d06610fba8b
#
_cell.length_a   1.000
_cell.length_b   1.000
_cell.length_c   1.000
_cell.angle_alpha   90.00
_cell.angle_beta   90.00
_cell.angle_gamma   90.00
#
_symmetry.space_group_name_H-M   'P 1'
#
loop_
_entity.id
_entity.type
_entity.pdbx_description
1 polymer ?
#
loop_
_entity_poly.entity_id
_entity_poly.type
_entity_poly.pdbx_seq_one_letter_code
_entity_poly.pdbx_strand_id
1 'polypeptide(L)'
;MADNINTRAIVYDMLMSVEKENTPSHLLLSQTLMKYQYLDKRDRAFISRLFRGTLEYEIFLDGVIRQFSSVRLNKIKPPIKVILRMSVYQILKMDHIPDAAACDEAVKLTRKRGLKNLSGFVNGVLRNISRNKEVIHYPDPEKTPAAYISMRYSVPEWLAKMWLRDYGFEMTAEMGQAMLDDQKTTVRVRDSQNMAAVKEALRSEGLNIEEGCMLPEALHLSGYDYLGNVGPFADGRITAQDESAMLAAVAAGIAGGESIIDVCAAPGGKSMHMADILKGSGQVSARDLTEAKVLRIQENLKRTGLKNVSAEVKDALVFYPEDAQKADIVMADLPCSGLGVMGRKADIKRSVTPEKITALAALQREILSVVQHYVKPGGVLIYSTCTVSKAENEENMQWFEEHFPFGLESLDAYVPEKVRNEQTKAGWIQILPGQYQSDGFFIARFRRSRDEGAE
;
A
#
# COMPACT_ATOMS: atom_id res chain seq x y z
N MET A 1 24.45 32.73 6.10
CA MET A 1 23.02 33.12 6.14
C MET A 1 22.25 31.94 5.55
N ALA A 2 21.50 31.19 6.38
CA ALA A 2 20.67 30.11 5.85
C ALA A 2 19.57 30.79 5.01
N ASP A 3 19.61 30.59 3.69
CA ASP A 3 18.49 30.97 2.83
C ASP A 3 17.23 30.38 3.41
N ASN A 4 16.25 31.26 3.68
CA ASN A 4 14.97 30.90 4.30
C ASN A 4 14.22 29.96 3.33
N ILE A 5 14.48 28.65 3.43
CA ILE A 5 13.95 27.62 2.53
C ILE A 5 12.43 27.60 2.68
N ASN A 6 11.73 27.88 1.59
CA ASN A 6 10.28 27.86 1.56
C ASN A 6 9.75 26.43 1.37
N THR A 7 9.41 25.76 2.48
CA THR A 7 8.89 24.39 2.51
C THR A 7 7.64 24.22 1.64
N ARG A 8 6.76 25.25 1.56
CA ARG A 8 5.57 25.22 0.68
C ARG A 8 5.93 25.24 -0.80
N ALA A 9 7.03 25.95 -1.16
CA ALA A 9 7.51 25.94 -2.54
C ALA A 9 8.06 24.56 -2.93
N ILE A 10 8.75 23.86 -2.02
CA ILE A 10 9.20 22.48 -2.22
C ILE A 10 7.99 21.56 -2.47
N VAL A 11 6.99 21.62 -1.59
CA VAL A 11 5.77 20.78 -1.75
C VAL A 11 5.03 21.10 -3.04
N TYR A 12 4.92 22.36 -3.41
CA TYR A 12 4.33 22.75 -4.70
C TYR A 12 5.06 22.10 -5.88
N ASP A 13 6.39 22.14 -5.89
CA ASP A 13 7.19 21.55 -6.98
C ASP A 13 7.02 20.03 -7.03
N MET A 14 6.97 19.36 -5.89
CA MET A 14 6.66 17.93 -5.80
C MET A 14 5.25 17.61 -6.35
N LEU A 15 4.22 18.34 -5.93
CA LEU A 15 2.85 18.15 -6.42
C LEU A 15 2.73 18.42 -7.93
N MET A 16 3.48 19.40 -8.44
CA MET A 16 3.52 19.68 -9.89
C MET A 16 4.20 18.55 -10.68
N SER A 17 5.23 17.90 -10.11
CA SER A 17 5.87 16.73 -10.73
C SER A 17 4.92 15.54 -10.80
N VAL A 18 4.16 15.28 -9.73
CA VAL A 18 3.11 14.25 -9.73
C VAL A 18 2.01 14.56 -10.77
N GLU A 19 1.57 15.83 -10.85
CA GLU A 19 0.50 16.24 -11.77
C GLU A 19 0.89 16.16 -13.25
N LYS A 20 2.18 16.41 -13.59
CA LYS A 20 2.66 16.49 -14.98
C LYS A 20 3.34 15.21 -15.46
N GLU A 21 4.12 14.56 -14.60
CA GLU A 21 5.06 13.52 -14.97
C GLU A 21 4.62 12.14 -14.49
N ASN A 22 3.50 12.05 -13.72
CA ASN A 22 3.04 10.83 -13.06
C ASN A 22 4.14 10.15 -12.21
N THR A 23 5.07 10.94 -11.66
CA THR A 23 6.14 10.42 -10.81
C THR A 23 5.54 9.79 -9.56
N PRO A 24 5.95 8.56 -9.18
CA PRO A 24 5.42 7.92 -7.97
C PRO A 24 5.68 8.76 -6.72
N SER A 25 4.62 9.12 -6.00
CA SER A 25 4.68 10.09 -4.90
C SER A 25 5.61 9.63 -3.77
N HIS A 26 5.62 8.35 -3.44
CA HIS A 26 6.47 7.80 -2.39
C HIS A 26 7.97 7.91 -2.71
N LEU A 27 8.37 7.70 -3.97
CA LEU A 27 9.76 7.87 -4.42
C LEU A 27 10.16 9.34 -4.38
N LEU A 28 9.29 10.20 -4.89
CA LEU A 28 9.52 11.65 -4.92
C LEU A 28 9.66 12.22 -3.49
N LEU A 29 8.81 11.77 -2.56
CA LEU A 29 8.92 12.17 -1.16
C LEU A 29 10.22 11.71 -0.53
N SER A 30 10.58 10.43 -0.69
CA SER A 30 11.83 9.88 -0.15
C SER A 30 13.05 10.63 -0.67
N GLN A 31 13.15 10.85 -1.99
CA GLN A 31 14.24 11.60 -2.61
C GLN A 31 14.29 13.05 -2.11
N THR A 32 13.13 13.69 -1.96
CA THR A 32 13.06 15.07 -1.46
C THR A 32 13.51 15.15 -0.01
N LEU A 33 13.05 14.27 0.87
CA LEU A 33 13.47 14.26 2.27
C LEU A 33 14.96 13.96 2.43
N MET A 34 15.52 13.08 1.59
CA MET A 34 16.96 12.82 1.54
C MET A 34 17.73 14.07 1.08
N LYS A 35 17.29 14.75 0.03
CA LYS A 35 17.90 15.98 -0.47
C LYS A 35 17.90 17.11 0.58
N TYR A 36 16.84 17.20 1.38
CA TYR A 36 16.63 18.23 2.39
C TYR A 36 16.84 17.69 3.82
N GLN A 37 17.66 16.66 4.02
CA GLN A 37 17.93 16.06 5.34
C GLN A 37 18.56 17.06 6.34
N TYR A 38 19.16 18.15 5.88
CA TYR A 38 19.73 19.21 6.72
C TYR A 38 18.67 20.15 7.31
N LEU A 39 17.40 20.11 6.87
CA LEU A 39 16.31 20.83 7.51
C LEU A 39 15.99 20.19 8.87
N ASP A 40 15.43 21.00 9.77
CA ASP A 40 14.99 20.48 11.05
C ASP A 40 13.84 19.43 10.91
N LYS A 41 13.60 18.68 11.97
CA LYS A 41 12.57 17.62 11.99
C LYS A 41 11.19 18.17 11.70
N ARG A 42 10.88 19.39 12.20
CA ARG A 42 9.57 20.04 12.03
C ARG A 42 9.30 20.39 10.57
N ASP A 43 10.29 20.94 9.87
CA ASP A 43 10.16 21.29 8.45
C ASP A 43 10.02 20.06 7.58
N ARG A 44 10.79 18.99 7.84
CA ARG A 44 10.65 17.71 7.12
C ARG A 44 9.28 17.08 7.36
N ALA A 45 8.78 17.08 8.59
CA ALA A 45 7.43 16.61 8.92
C ALA A 45 6.34 17.45 8.22
N PHE A 46 6.50 18.78 8.18
CA PHE A 46 5.59 19.67 7.45
C PHE A 46 5.55 19.36 5.95
N ILE A 47 6.72 19.21 5.29
CA ILE A 47 6.80 18.83 3.87
C ILE A 47 6.08 17.50 3.64
N SER A 48 6.37 16.50 4.46
CA SER A 48 5.78 15.16 4.35
C SER A 48 4.25 15.20 4.51
N ARG A 49 3.76 15.87 5.58
CA ARG A 49 2.33 15.94 5.89
C ARG A 49 1.55 16.71 4.81
N LEU A 50 2.07 17.87 4.40
CA LEU A 50 1.41 18.70 3.39
C LEU A 50 1.38 18.01 2.01
N PHE A 51 2.46 17.37 1.62
CA PHE A 51 2.55 16.65 0.36
C PHE A 51 1.60 15.45 0.31
N ARG A 52 1.72 14.53 1.28
CA ARG A 52 0.88 13.33 1.36
C ARG A 52 -0.59 13.69 1.48
N GLY A 53 -0.94 14.54 2.45
CA GLY A 53 -2.33 14.87 2.70
C GLY A 53 -2.99 15.61 1.55
N THR A 54 -2.26 16.44 0.78
CA THR A 54 -2.82 17.05 -0.44
C THR A 54 -3.20 15.99 -1.48
N LEU A 55 -2.43 14.90 -1.63
CA LEU A 55 -2.74 13.79 -2.54
C LEU A 55 -3.83 12.88 -1.98
N GLU A 56 -3.78 12.55 -0.70
CA GLU A 56 -4.76 11.70 -0.02
C GLU A 56 -6.16 12.29 -0.09
N TYR A 57 -6.28 13.59 0.15
CA TYR A 57 -7.55 14.32 0.16
C TYR A 57 -7.91 15.01 -1.16
N GLU A 58 -7.23 14.71 -2.26
CA GLU A 58 -7.36 15.42 -3.53
C GLU A 58 -8.81 15.60 -4.00
N ILE A 59 -9.62 14.53 -3.96
CA ILE A 59 -11.01 14.56 -4.43
C ILE A 59 -11.88 15.39 -3.48
N PHE A 60 -11.68 15.27 -2.18
CA PHE A 60 -12.34 16.11 -1.18
C PHE A 60 -12.01 17.58 -1.41
N LEU A 61 -10.71 17.90 -1.55
CA LEU A 61 -10.25 19.29 -1.77
C LEU A 61 -10.85 19.89 -3.05
N ASP A 62 -10.90 19.12 -4.12
CA ASP A 62 -11.57 19.51 -5.36
C ASP A 62 -13.07 19.75 -5.18
N GLY A 63 -13.73 18.93 -4.37
CA GLY A 63 -15.14 19.08 -3.99
C GLY A 63 -15.38 20.40 -3.23
N VAL A 64 -14.51 20.72 -2.29
CA VAL A 64 -14.55 22.00 -1.55
C VAL A 64 -14.28 23.17 -2.48
N ILE A 65 -13.21 23.13 -3.29
CA ILE A 65 -12.88 24.22 -4.21
C ILE A 65 -14.06 24.52 -5.16
N ARG A 66 -14.77 23.48 -5.65
CA ARG A 66 -15.96 23.65 -6.52
C ARG A 66 -17.09 24.45 -5.85
N GLN A 67 -17.30 24.29 -4.55
CA GLN A 67 -18.37 24.96 -3.81
C GLN A 67 -18.08 26.45 -3.62
N PHE A 68 -16.82 26.84 -3.52
CA PHE A 68 -16.42 28.21 -3.19
C PHE A 68 -15.75 28.97 -4.33
N SER A 69 -15.56 28.35 -5.49
CA SER A 69 -14.97 28.96 -6.68
C SER A 69 -16.02 29.33 -7.71
N SER A 70 -15.98 30.56 -8.23
CA SER A 70 -16.78 30.97 -9.38
C SER A 70 -16.31 30.37 -10.72
N VAL A 71 -15.08 29.81 -10.74
CA VAL A 71 -14.48 29.19 -11.94
C VAL A 71 -14.57 27.69 -11.81
N ARG A 72 -15.09 27.02 -12.84
CA ARG A 72 -15.14 25.55 -12.90
C ARG A 72 -13.75 24.96 -12.78
N LEU A 73 -13.58 23.88 -12.00
CA LEU A 73 -12.30 23.28 -11.67
C LEU A 73 -11.45 22.90 -12.89
N ASN A 74 -12.09 22.39 -13.96
CA ASN A 74 -11.43 22.05 -15.22
C ASN A 74 -10.93 23.25 -16.04
N LYS A 75 -11.33 24.47 -15.68
CA LYS A 75 -10.87 25.73 -16.28
C LYS A 75 -9.78 26.41 -15.43
N ILE A 76 -9.51 25.90 -14.23
CA ILE A 76 -8.43 26.40 -13.38
C ILE A 76 -7.11 25.83 -13.89
N LYS A 77 -6.13 26.69 -14.14
CA LYS A 77 -4.78 26.28 -14.59
C LYS A 77 -4.16 25.31 -13.58
N PRO A 78 -3.47 24.22 -14.00
CA PRO A 78 -2.87 23.23 -13.09
C PRO A 78 -2.03 23.83 -11.97
N PRO A 79 -1.14 24.82 -12.19
CA PRO A 79 -0.39 25.46 -11.10
C PRO A 79 -1.26 26.10 -10.03
N ILE A 80 -2.37 26.73 -10.43
CA ILE A 80 -3.31 27.36 -9.49
C ILE A 80 -4.13 26.30 -8.75
N LYS A 81 -4.54 25.24 -9.44
CA LYS A 81 -5.25 24.11 -8.83
C LYS A 81 -4.40 23.45 -7.73
N VAL A 82 -3.11 23.21 -7.97
CA VAL A 82 -2.17 22.70 -6.97
C VAL A 82 -2.03 23.66 -5.79
N ILE A 83 -1.86 24.97 -6.03
CA ILE A 83 -1.79 25.97 -4.95
C ILE A 83 -3.08 25.96 -4.12
N LEU A 84 -4.24 25.92 -4.75
CA LEU A 84 -5.53 25.87 -4.04
C LEU A 84 -5.64 24.60 -3.21
N ARG A 85 -5.40 23.40 -3.79
CA ARG A 85 -5.47 22.12 -3.07
C ARG A 85 -4.59 22.11 -1.83
N MET A 86 -3.30 22.44 -1.96
CA MET A 86 -2.37 22.43 -0.82
C MET A 86 -2.70 23.48 0.24
N SER A 87 -3.34 24.59 -0.15
CA SER A 87 -3.73 25.63 0.81
C SER A 87 -5.03 25.29 1.51
N VAL A 88 -6.01 24.73 0.79
CA VAL A 88 -7.26 24.21 1.37
C VAL A 88 -6.98 23.07 2.35
N TYR A 89 -6.02 22.18 2.03
CA TYR A 89 -5.57 21.15 2.96
C TYR A 89 -5.03 21.75 4.26
N GLN A 90 -4.18 22.78 4.17
CA GLN A 90 -3.69 23.48 5.37
C GLN A 90 -4.83 24.10 6.20
N ILE A 91 -5.81 24.74 5.55
CA ILE A 91 -6.94 25.40 6.23
C ILE A 91 -7.86 24.38 6.92
N LEU A 92 -8.10 23.21 6.31
CA LEU A 92 -9.12 22.26 6.77
C LEU A 92 -8.57 21.06 7.55
N LYS A 93 -7.26 20.75 7.43
CA LYS A 93 -6.68 19.49 7.92
C LYS A 93 -5.36 19.65 8.67
N MET A 94 -4.89 20.90 8.87
CA MET A 94 -3.66 21.17 9.62
C MET A 94 -3.92 22.20 10.73
N ASP A 95 -4.40 21.73 11.88
CA ASP A 95 -4.88 22.56 13.00
C ASP A 95 -3.85 23.57 13.53
N HIS A 96 -2.55 23.31 13.37
CA HIS A 96 -1.49 24.20 13.82
C HIS A 96 -1.10 25.29 12.80
N ILE A 97 -1.78 25.36 11.65
CA ILE A 97 -1.52 26.38 10.63
C ILE A 97 -2.64 27.41 10.65
N PRO A 98 -2.35 28.69 11.00
CA PRO A 98 -3.36 29.72 10.92
C PRO A 98 -3.86 29.93 9.49
N ASP A 99 -5.18 30.01 9.30
CA ASP A 99 -5.81 30.19 7.99
C ASP A 99 -5.24 31.38 7.22
N ALA A 100 -5.00 32.51 7.93
CA ALA A 100 -4.40 33.69 7.34
C ALA A 100 -3.02 33.41 6.75
N ALA A 101 -2.19 32.62 7.46
CA ALA A 101 -0.86 32.26 6.98
C ALA A 101 -0.94 31.36 5.73
N ALA A 102 -1.87 30.40 5.69
CA ALA A 102 -2.10 29.56 4.51
C ALA A 102 -2.53 30.41 3.30
N CYS A 103 -3.44 31.37 3.47
CA CYS A 103 -3.89 32.28 2.41
C CYS A 103 -2.76 33.18 1.90
N ASP A 104 -2.02 33.81 2.81
CA ASP A 104 -0.96 34.78 2.46
C ASP A 104 0.21 34.07 1.72
N GLU A 105 0.62 32.89 2.18
CA GLU A 105 1.65 32.11 1.52
C GLU A 105 1.20 31.60 0.14
N ALA A 106 -0.07 31.24 -0.05
CA ALA A 106 -0.63 30.90 -1.36
C ALA A 106 -0.54 32.06 -2.34
N VAL A 107 -0.86 33.28 -1.89
CA VAL A 107 -0.75 34.50 -2.70
C VAL A 107 0.71 34.80 -3.07
N LYS A 108 1.63 34.69 -2.11
CA LYS A 108 3.08 34.87 -2.34
C LYS A 108 3.59 33.84 -3.35
N LEU A 109 3.22 32.57 -3.18
CA LEU A 109 3.61 31.47 -4.08
C LEU A 109 3.06 31.70 -5.50
N THR A 110 1.80 32.10 -5.63
CA THR A 110 1.18 32.44 -6.92
C THR A 110 1.96 33.53 -7.66
N ARG A 111 2.38 34.59 -6.95
CA ARG A 111 3.18 35.67 -7.52
C ARG A 111 4.58 35.20 -7.91
N LYS A 112 5.24 34.41 -7.03
CA LYS A 112 6.58 33.86 -7.27
C LYS A 112 6.62 32.92 -8.48
N ARG A 113 5.51 32.25 -8.81
CA ARG A 113 5.38 31.36 -9.98
C ARG A 113 4.95 32.12 -11.27
N GLY A 114 5.01 33.45 -11.29
CA GLY A 114 4.72 34.25 -12.47
C GLY A 114 3.22 34.42 -12.77
N LEU A 115 2.34 34.06 -11.84
CA LEU A 115 0.87 34.08 -12.00
C LEU A 115 0.23 35.23 -11.21
N LYS A 116 0.92 36.39 -11.09
CA LYS A 116 0.50 37.54 -10.28
C LYS A 116 -0.95 38.01 -10.54
N ASN A 117 -1.39 37.96 -11.80
CA ASN A 117 -2.75 38.30 -12.21
C ASN A 117 -3.84 37.37 -11.65
N LEU A 118 -3.49 36.17 -11.18
CA LEU A 118 -4.42 35.20 -10.59
C LEU A 118 -4.36 35.21 -9.06
N SER A 119 -3.49 36.02 -8.44
CA SER A 119 -3.33 36.08 -6.98
C SER A 119 -4.59 36.57 -6.25
N GLY A 120 -5.37 37.46 -6.88
CA GLY A 120 -6.66 37.91 -6.35
C GLY A 120 -7.71 36.78 -6.34
N PHE A 121 -7.77 35.98 -7.40
CA PHE A 121 -8.64 34.81 -7.47
C PHE A 121 -8.29 33.78 -6.38
N VAL A 122 -7.00 33.43 -6.24
CA VAL A 122 -6.53 32.49 -5.21
C VAL A 122 -6.91 32.99 -3.81
N ASN A 123 -6.63 34.26 -3.53
CA ASN A 123 -6.99 34.87 -2.23
C ASN A 123 -8.50 34.84 -1.98
N GLY A 124 -9.30 35.21 -2.98
CA GLY A 124 -10.76 35.22 -2.88
C GLY A 124 -11.34 33.84 -2.53
N VAL A 125 -10.93 32.81 -3.26
CA VAL A 125 -11.37 31.41 -3.01
C VAL A 125 -10.95 30.94 -1.63
N LEU A 126 -9.68 31.11 -1.23
CA LEU A 126 -9.17 30.62 0.05
C LEU A 126 -9.80 31.32 1.25
N ARG A 127 -9.97 32.66 1.19
CA ARG A 127 -10.64 33.40 2.26
C ARG A 127 -12.13 33.07 2.36
N ASN A 128 -12.79 32.75 1.22
CA ASN A 128 -14.18 32.30 1.23
C ASN A 128 -14.29 30.94 1.93
N ILE A 129 -13.41 29.98 1.61
CA ILE A 129 -13.35 28.68 2.28
C ILE A 129 -13.07 28.85 3.78
N SER A 130 -12.07 29.64 4.15
CA SER A 130 -11.68 29.87 5.56
C SER A 130 -12.83 30.41 6.41
N ARG A 131 -13.66 31.31 5.85
CA ARG A 131 -14.81 31.91 6.57
C ARG A 131 -16.02 30.99 6.67
N ASN A 132 -16.11 29.99 5.79
CA ASN A 132 -17.28 29.13 5.62
C ASN A 132 -16.97 27.64 5.77
N LYS A 133 -15.91 27.28 6.50
CA LYS A 133 -15.50 25.87 6.64
C LYS A 133 -16.55 24.99 7.34
N GLU A 134 -17.41 25.59 8.16
CA GLU A 134 -18.51 24.88 8.85
C GLU A 134 -19.71 24.57 7.93
N VAL A 135 -19.77 25.20 6.75
CA VAL A 135 -20.87 25.00 5.77
C VAL A 135 -20.41 24.28 4.51
N ILE A 136 -19.41 23.42 4.64
CA ILE A 136 -19.03 22.52 3.55
C ILE A 136 -20.09 21.45 3.39
N HIS A 137 -20.73 21.41 2.21
CA HIS A 137 -21.80 20.46 1.91
C HIS A 137 -21.24 19.17 1.31
N TYR A 138 -21.69 18.05 1.85
CA TYR A 138 -21.47 16.73 1.25
C TYR A 138 -22.70 16.31 0.45
N PRO A 139 -22.54 15.47 -0.59
CA PRO A 139 -23.66 14.83 -1.24
C PRO A 139 -24.52 14.06 -0.22
N ASP A 140 -25.83 13.94 -0.48
CA ASP A 140 -26.75 13.20 0.36
C ASP A 140 -26.43 11.69 0.33
N PRO A 141 -26.10 11.04 1.47
CA PRO A 141 -25.70 9.63 1.49
C PRO A 141 -26.83 8.68 1.07
N GLU A 142 -28.10 9.04 1.28
CA GLU A 142 -29.24 8.21 0.89
C GLU A 142 -29.53 8.31 -0.61
N LYS A 143 -29.44 9.52 -1.19
CA LYS A 143 -29.76 9.76 -2.60
C LYS A 143 -28.60 9.49 -3.54
N THR A 144 -27.37 9.79 -3.09
CA THR A 144 -26.15 9.73 -3.90
C THR A 144 -24.99 9.11 -3.11
N PRO A 145 -25.13 7.85 -2.64
CA PRO A 145 -24.14 7.23 -1.75
C PRO A 145 -22.72 7.19 -2.34
N ALA A 146 -22.58 6.93 -3.63
CA ALA A 146 -21.27 6.91 -4.27
C ALA A 146 -20.59 8.30 -4.31
N ALA A 147 -21.34 9.35 -4.57
CA ALA A 147 -20.82 10.72 -4.55
C ALA A 147 -20.48 11.16 -3.11
N TYR A 148 -21.27 10.73 -2.12
CA TYR A 148 -20.97 10.95 -0.70
C TYR A 148 -19.66 10.29 -0.31
N ILE A 149 -19.51 8.97 -0.55
CA ILE A 149 -18.29 8.21 -0.26
C ILE A 149 -17.09 8.85 -0.97
N SER A 150 -17.26 9.19 -2.25
CA SER A 150 -16.20 9.82 -3.04
C SER A 150 -15.71 11.11 -2.42
N MET A 151 -16.59 12.01 -2.06
CA MET A 151 -16.19 13.29 -1.46
C MET A 151 -15.73 13.13 -0.01
N ARG A 152 -16.43 12.33 0.79
CA ARG A 152 -16.15 12.17 2.24
C ARG A 152 -14.79 11.53 2.49
N TYR A 153 -14.45 10.51 1.71
CA TYR A 153 -13.24 9.69 1.88
C TYR A 153 -12.21 9.86 0.78
N SER A 154 -12.43 10.80 -0.13
CA SER A 154 -11.51 11.09 -1.24
C SER A 154 -11.20 9.86 -2.10
N VAL A 155 -12.22 9.08 -2.45
CA VAL A 155 -12.16 7.88 -3.28
C VAL A 155 -12.76 8.19 -4.66
N PRO A 156 -12.21 7.73 -5.79
CA PRO A 156 -12.83 7.91 -7.11
C PRO A 156 -14.28 7.39 -7.13
N GLU A 157 -15.22 8.16 -7.70
CA GLU A 157 -16.65 7.82 -7.64
C GLU A 157 -16.97 6.46 -8.30
N TRP A 158 -16.27 6.10 -9.39
CA TRP A 158 -16.42 4.78 -10.01
C TRP A 158 -16.02 3.65 -9.06
N LEU A 159 -14.97 3.86 -8.26
CA LEU A 159 -14.49 2.90 -7.27
C LEU A 159 -15.46 2.81 -6.08
N ALA A 160 -15.99 3.95 -5.63
CA ALA A 160 -17.04 3.98 -4.62
C ALA A 160 -18.28 3.20 -5.07
N LYS A 161 -18.70 3.32 -6.35
CA LYS A 161 -19.80 2.52 -6.93
C LYS A 161 -19.49 1.01 -6.91
N MET A 162 -18.26 0.63 -7.26
CA MET A 162 -17.83 -0.78 -7.22
C MET A 162 -17.89 -1.34 -5.80
N TRP A 163 -17.32 -0.63 -4.83
CA TRP A 163 -17.30 -1.09 -3.43
C TRP A 163 -18.69 -1.10 -2.78
N LEU A 164 -19.55 -0.12 -3.09
CA LEU A 164 -20.95 -0.11 -2.62
C LEU A 164 -21.71 -1.35 -3.11
N ARG A 165 -21.50 -1.77 -4.35
CA ARG A 165 -22.07 -2.99 -4.91
C ARG A 165 -21.55 -4.25 -4.21
N ASP A 166 -20.23 -4.29 -3.94
CA ASP A 166 -19.52 -5.49 -3.51
C ASP A 166 -19.57 -5.69 -1.99
N TYR A 167 -19.58 -4.60 -1.22
CA TYR A 167 -19.42 -4.60 0.24
C TYR A 167 -20.53 -3.84 1.01
N GLY A 168 -21.42 -3.13 0.32
CA GLY A 168 -22.45 -2.30 0.94
C GLY A 168 -21.91 -0.96 1.47
N PHE A 169 -22.83 -0.13 2.02
CA PHE A 169 -22.51 1.25 2.40
C PHE A 169 -21.60 1.32 3.63
N GLU A 170 -21.94 0.61 4.70
CA GLU A 170 -21.25 0.67 5.99
C GLU A 170 -19.77 0.23 5.84
N MET A 171 -19.55 -0.93 5.25
CA MET A 171 -18.21 -1.44 5.02
C MET A 171 -17.38 -0.54 4.07
N THR A 172 -18.01 0.00 3.01
CA THR A 172 -17.34 0.94 2.11
C THR A 172 -16.94 2.23 2.83
N ALA A 173 -17.76 2.71 3.76
CA ALA A 173 -17.46 3.88 4.58
C ALA A 173 -16.28 3.60 5.55
N GLU A 174 -16.28 2.44 6.20
CA GLU A 174 -15.20 1.98 7.08
C GLU A 174 -13.87 1.87 6.31
N MET A 175 -13.86 1.22 5.14
CA MET A 175 -12.69 1.14 4.26
C MET A 175 -12.17 2.53 3.88
N GLY A 176 -13.08 3.44 3.50
CA GLY A 176 -12.75 4.81 3.14
C GLY A 176 -12.13 5.59 4.30
N GLN A 177 -12.66 5.43 5.51
CA GLN A 177 -12.13 6.06 6.72
C GLN A 177 -10.74 5.51 7.06
N ALA A 178 -10.58 4.19 7.06
CA ALA A 178 -9.31 3.53 7.36
C ALA A 178 -8.16 3.97 6.42
N MET A 179 -8.49 4.31 5.17
CA MET A 179 -7.51 4.83 4.20
C MET A 179 -7.08 6.27 4.48
N LEU A 180 -7.84 7.03 5.26
CA LEU A 180 -7.53 8.42 5.64
C LEU A 180 -6.93 8.53 7.04
N ASP A 181 -7.02 7.47 7.84
CA ASP A 181 -6.46 7.44 9.19
C ASP A 181 -4.92 7.44 9.13
N ASP A 182 -4.30 7.93 10.21
CA ASP A 182 -2.85 7.95 10.33
C ASP A 182 -2.30 6.50 10.35
N GLN A 183 -1.65 6.12 9.26
CA GLN A 183 -1.09 4.80 9.07
C GLN A 183 0.22 4.65 9.84
N LYS A 184 0.23 3.79 10.86
CA LYS A 184 1.46 3.35 11.52
C LYS A 184 2.28 2.47 10.59
N THR A 185 3.58 2.42 10.79
CA THR A 185 4.41 1.48 10.05
C THR A 185 4.39 0.13 10.73
N THR A 186 3.89 -0.87 10.05
CA THR A 186 3.93 -2.25 10.54
C THR A 186 5.28 -2.87 10.20
N VAL A 187 5.89 -3.50 11.20
CA VAL A 187 7.13 -4.25 11.05
C VAL A 187 6.97 -5.66 11.61
N ARG A 188 7.67 -6.59 10.99
CA ARG A 188 7.81 -7.96 11.47
C ARG A 188 9.12 -8.11 12.24
N VAL A 189 9.06 -8.61 13.46
CA VAL A 189 10.23 -9.09 14.21
C VAL A 189 10.59 -10.46 13.67
N ARG A 190 11.81 -10.61 13.14
CA ARG A 190 12.22 -11.79 12.38
C ARG A 190 12.42 -13.03 13.22
N ASP A 191 12.85 -12.84 14.44
CA ASP A 191 13.01 -13.92 15.44
C ASP A 191 12.17 -13.59 16.67
N SER A 192 11.10 -14.32 16.87
CA SER A 192 10.18 -14.13 17.99
C SER A 192 10.85 -14.31 19.36
N GLN A 193 11.93 -15.08 19.47
CA GLN A 193 12.70 -15.23 20.70
C GLN A 193 13.38 -13.91 21.10
N ASN A 194 13.67 -13.04 20.14
CA ASN A 194 14.29 -11.74 20.37
C ASN A 194 13.27 -10.59 20.55
N MET A 195 11.98 -10.87 20.63
CA MET A 195 10.91 -9.85 20.71
C MET A 195 11.15 -8.84 21.84
N ALA A 196 11.48 -9.30 23.04
CA ALA A 196 11.70 -8.43 24.19
C ALA A 196 12.89 -7.49 23.97
N ALA A 197 14.01 -8.01 23.47
CA ALA A 197 15.21 -7.23 23.17
C ALA A 197 14.98 -6.22 22.02
N VAL A 198 14.19 -6.58 21.00
CA VAL A 198 13.82 -5.68 19.91
C VAL A 198 12.92 -4.55 20.43
N LYS A 199 11.90 -4.86 21.24
CA LYS A 199 11.04 -3.83 21.85
C LYS A 199 11.83 -2.85 22.71
N GLU A 200 12.77 -3.33 23.50
CA GLU A 200 13.62 -2.47 24.34
C GLU A 200 14.52 -1.57 23.50
N ALA A 201 15.16 -2.11 22.44
CA ALA A 201 15.97 -1.32 21.54
C ALA A 201 15.14 -0.21 20.85
N LEU A 202 13.94 -0.53 20.37
CA LEU A 202 13.04 0.45 19.75
C LEU A 202 12.61 1.56 20.72
N ARG A 203 12.30 1.20 22.02
CA ARG A 203 11.95 2.17 23.06
C ARG A 203 13.12 3.08 23.42
N SER A 204 14.32 2.53 23.50
CA SER A 204 15.53 3.31 23.80
C SER A 204 15.83 4.37 22.71
N GLU A 205 15.38 4.14 21.48
CA GLU A 205 15.44 5.12 20.39
C GLU A 205 14.25 6.10 20.38
N GLY A 206 13.34 6.01 21.36
CA GLY A 206 12.21 6.93 21.52
C GLY A 206 11.00 6.63 20.62
N LEU A 207 10.90 5.42 20.06
CA LEU A 207 9.75 5.03 19.25
C LEU A 207 8.54 4.62 20.11
N ASN A 208 7.36 4.94 19.62
CA ASN A 208 6.13 4.37 20.12
C ASN A 208 5.90 3.00 19.47
N ILE A 209 5.53 2.01 20.28
CA ILE A 209 5.35 0.61 19.87
C ILE A 209 3.98 0.15 20.32
N GLU A 210 3.23 -0.45 19.41
CA GLU A 210 2.02 -1.20 19.70
C GLU A 210 2.17 -2.62 19.15
N GLU A 211 1.50 -3.58 19.76
CA GLU A 211 1.50 -4.96 19.30
C GLU A 211 0.58 -5.11 18.07
N GLY A 212 0.92 -6.07 17.20
CA GLY A 212 0.10 -6.40 16.05
C GLY A 212 -1.26 -6.97 16.44
N CYS A 213 -2.22 -6.80 15.56
CA CYS A 213 -3.59 -7.29 15.77
C CYS A 213 -3.75 -8.76 15.40
N MET A 214 -3.01 -9.27 14.40
CA MET A 214 -3.16 -10.64 13.91
C MET A 214 -2.03 -11.56 14.36
N LEU A 215 -0.79 -11.13 14.29
CA LEU A 215 0.38 -11.98 14.43
C LEU A 215 1.27 -11.52 15.59
N PRO A 216 1.81 -12.45 16.41
CA PRO A 216 2.62 -12.10 17.58
C PRO A 216 3.98 -11.47 17.21
N GLU A 217 4.49 -11.73 16.01
CA GLU A 217 5.72 -11.13 15.49
C GLU A 217 5.55 -9.73 14.90
N ALA A 218 4.34 -9.22 14.82
CA ALA A 218 4.04 -7.90 14.28
C ALA A 218 4.09 -6.81 15.34
N LEU A 219 4.67 -5.66 14.98
CA LEU A 219 4.66 -4.44 15.77
C LEU A 219 4.25 -3.25 14.89
N HIS A 220 3.45 -2.33 15.45
CA HIS A 220 3.14 -1.05 14.85
C HIS A 220 4.02 0.04 15.43
N LEU A 221 4.78 0.72 14.59
CA LEU A 221 5.77 1.73 14.99
C LEU A 221 5.33 3.13 14.59
N SER A 222 5.62 4.11 15.45
CA SER A 222 5.53 5.54 15.15
C SER A 222 6.59 6.33 15.93
N GLY A 223 6.76 7.63 15.60
CA GLY A 223 7.70 8.50 16.29
C GLY A 223 9.11 8.56 15.73
N TYR A 224 9.40 7.84 14.65
CA TYR A 224 10.69 7.92 13.94
C TYR A 224 10.61 8.87 12.71
N ASP A 225 11.77 9.33 12.22
CA ASP A 225 11.86 10.15 11.01
C ASP A 225 12.00 9.32 9.74
N TYR A 226 12.93 8.37 9.74
CA TYR A 226 13.22 7.49 8.62
C TYR A 226 13.55 6.09 9.14
N LEU A 227 12.81 5.09 8.68
CA LEU A 227 12.90 3.72 9.17
C LEU A 227 14.31 3.12 9.01
N GLY A 228 15.02 3.50 7.94
CA GLY A 228 16.38 3.04 7.68
C GLY A 228 17.40 3.43 8.75
N ASN A 229 17.10 4.45 9.56
CA ASN A 229 17.96 4.89 10.66
C ASN A 229 17.61 4.22 12.01
N VAL A 230 16.51 3.45 12.06
CA VAL A 230 16.11 2.70 13.26
C VAL A 230 17.02 1.48 13.39
N GLY A 231 17.74 1.35 14.51
CA GLY A 231 18.77 0.33 14.73
C GLY A 231 18.31 -1.08 14.43
N PRO A 232 17.20 -1.57 15.01
CA PRO A 232 16.66 -2.90 14.71
C PRO A 232 16.28 -3.14 13.24
N PHE A 233 15.95 -2.08 12.50
CA PHE A 233 15.73 -2.18 11.05
C PHE A 233 17.04 -2.22 10.29
N ALA A 234 17.98 -1.34 10.61
CA ALA A 234 19.28 -1.24 9.96
C ALA A 234 20.11 -2.53 10.08
N ASP A 235 20.06 -3.18 11.24
CA ASP A 235 20.76 -4.44 11.51
C ASP A 235 19.97 -5.70 11.12
N GLY A 236 18.78 -5.53 10.54
CA GLY A 236 17.97 -6.61 10.00
C GLY A 236 17.16 -7.43 11.00
N ARG A 237 17.08 -7.05 12.30
CA ARG A 237 16.22 -7.72 13.29
C ARG A 237 14.74 -7.54 13.01
N ILE A 238 14.36 -6.44 12.36
CA ILE A 238 12.99 -6.20 11.89
C ILE A 238 12.95 -5.91 10.39
N THR A 239 11.80 -6.18 9.77
CA THR A 239 11.50 -5.84 8.38
C THR A 239 10.16 -5.11 8.28
N ALA A 240 10.06 -4.11 7.38
CA ALA A 240 8.77 -3.48 7.09
C ALA A 240 7.89 -4.46 6.32
N GLN A 241 6.77 -4.85 6.91
CA GLN A 241 5.80 -5.76 6.31
C GLN A 241 4.45 -5.57 7.01
N ASP A 242 3.37 -5.44 6.25
CA ASP A 242 2.03 -5.39 6.82
C ASP A 242 1.59 -6.77 7.31
N GLU A 243 0.75 -6.82 8.36
CA GLU A 243 0.31 -8.09 8.95
C GLU A 243 -0.46 -8.96 7.95
N SER A 244 -1.27 -8.36 7.09
CA SER A 244 -1.97 -9.08 6.02
C SER A 244 -1.01 -9.75 5.04
N ALA A 245 0.10 -9.08 4.72
CA ALA A 245 1.15 -9.64 3.88
C ALA A 245 1.99 -10.71 4.62
N MET A 246 2.16 -10.59 5.95
CA MET A 246 2.77 -11.64 6.77
C MET A 246 1.91 -12.91 6.76
N LEU A 247 0.59 -12.74 6.85
CA LEU A 247 -0.37 -13.83 6.89
C LEU A 247 -0.26 -14.75 5.65
N ALA A 248 0.10 -14.21 4.48
CA ALA A 248 0.33 -15.01 3.28
C ALA A 248 1.47 -16.02 3.44
N ALA A 249 2.58 -15.63 4.10
CA ALA A 249 3.68 -16.54 4.38
C ALA A 249 3.31 -17.58 5.45
N VAL A 250 2.51 -17.19 6.45
CA VAL A 250 1.98 -18.10 7.48
C VAL A 250 1.02 -19.12 6.86
N ALA A 251 0.13 -18.66 5.96
CA ALA A 251 -0.82 -19.49 5.23
C ALA A 251 -0.13 -20.55 4.32
N ALA A 252 1.14 -20.34 3.96
CA ALA A 252 1.91 -21.33 3.21
C ALA A 252 2.11 -22.65 3.98
N GLY A 253 2.03 -22.63 5.34
CA GLY A 253 2.08 -23.83 6.17
C GLY A 253 3.43 -24.54 6.11
N ILE A 254 4.52 -23.77 6.19
CA ILE A 254 5.90 -24.26 6.13
C ILE A 254 6.19 -25.08 7.38
N ALA A 255 6.63 -26.33 7.21
CA ALA A 255 6.97 -27.25 8.29
C ALA A 255 8.49 -27.45 8.47
N GLY A 256 9.28 -27.15 7.45
CA GLY A 256 10.73 -27.26 7.40
C GLY A 256 11.21 -28.20 6.28
N GLY A 257 12.28 -27.82 5.60
CA GLY A 257 12.88 -28.59 4.50
C GLY A 257 12.33 -28.28 3.10
N GLU A 258 11.31 -27.41 2.98
CA GLU A 258 10.66 -27.12 1.72
C GLU A 258 11.55 -26.37 0.74
N SER A 259 11.36 -26.66 -0.55
CA SER A 259 11.78 -25.84 -1.69
C SER A 259 10.63 -24.91 -2.08
N ILE A 260 10.85 -23.61 -1.96
CA ILE A 260 9.83 -22.57 -2.19
C ILE A 260 10.23 -21.71 -3.39
N ILE A 261 9.26 -21.42 -4.27
CA ILE A 261 9.43 -20.47 -5.36
C ILE A 261 8.45 -19.30 -5.11
N ASP A 262 8.99 -18.08 -5.01
CA ASP A 262 8.22 -16.83 -4.95
C ASP A 262 8.37 -16.12 -6.29
N VAL A 263 7.30 -16.08 -7.08
CA VAL A 263 7.36 -15.72 -8.51
C VAL A 263 7.32 -14.22 -8.80
N CYS A 264 6.89 -13.39 -7.83
CA CYS A 264 6.83 -11.93 -7.95
C CYS A 264 7.31 -11.28 -6.64
N ALA A 265 8.53 -11.62 -6.22
CA ALA A 265 9.01 -11.49 -4.85
C ALA A 265 9.31 -10.08 -4.38
N ALA A 266 9.63 -9.13 -5.28
CA ALA A 266 10.14 -7.82 -4.86
C ALA A 266 9.15 -7.02 -3.98
N PRO A 267 9.64 -6.41 -2.90
CA PRO A 267 11.04 -6.25 -2.46
C PRO A 267 11.60 -7.40 -1.59
N GLY A 268 10.96 -8.55 -1.50
CA GLY A 268 11.43 -9.75 -0.81
C GLY A 268 10.81 -10.01 0.56
N GLY A 269 9.81 -9.24 0.99
CA GLY A 269 9.22 -9.35 2.33
C GLY A 269 8.65 -10.73 2.64
N LYS A 270 7.88 -11.33 1.72
CA LYS A 270 7.30 -12.67 1.86
C LYS A 270 8.36 -13.75 1.75
N SER A 271 9.27 -13.66 0.76
CA SER A 271 10.39 -14.59 0.61
C SER A 271 11.26 -14.66 1.87
N MET A 272 11.61 -13.51 2.45
CA MET A 272 12.37 -13.44 3.70
C MET A 272 11.59 -14.01 4.89
N HIS A 273 10.27 -13.77 4.94
CA HIS A 273 9.43 -14.34 6.01
C HIS A 273 9.40 -15.87 5.92
N MET A 274 9.17 -16.42 4.74
CA MET A 274 9.21 -17.87 4.52
C MET A 274 10.59 -18.46 4.84
N ALA A 275 11.67 -17.76 4.49
CA ALA A 275 13.03 -18.18 4.82
C ALA A 275 13.32 -18.16 6.34
N ASP A 276 12.77 -17.18 7.09
CA ASP A 276 12.87 -17.14 8.54
C ASP A 276 12.09 -18.31 9.18
N ILE A 277 10.90 -18.68 8.67
CA ILE A 277 10.13 -19.84 9.14
C ILE A 277 10.89 -21.15 8.88
N LEU A 278 11.54 -21.29 7.72
CA LEU A 278 12.37 -22.45 7.38
C LEU A 278 13.58 -22.62 8.31
N LYS A 279 14.05 -21.60 8.99
CA LYS A 279 15.21 -21.63 9.90
C LYS A 279 16.45 -22.31 9.28
N GLY A 280 16.64 -22.14 7.96
CA GLY A 280 17.75 -22.71 7.22
C GLY A 280 17.59 -24.18 6.81
N SER A 281 16.46 -24.85 7.10
CA SER A 281 16.22 -26.24 6.74
C SER A 281 15.78 -26.45 5.28
N GLY A 282 15.40 -25.39 4.56
CA GLY A 282 14.96 -25.38 3.16
C GLY A 282 15.44 -24.16 2.42
N GLN A 283 14.98 -23.95 1.21
CA GLN A 283 15.42 -22.87 0.33
C GLN A 283 14.26 -22.11 -0.30
N VAL A 284 14.46 -20.80 -0.54
CA VAL A 284 13.51 -19.93 -1.26
C VAL A 284 14.18 -19.36 -2.52
N SER A 285 13.60 -19.59 -3.69
CA SER A 285 13.95 -18.90 -4.93
C SER A 285 13.02 -17.70 -5.08
N ALA A 286 13.53 -16.50 -4.80
CA ALA A 286 12.83 -15.22 -4.92
C ALA A 286 13.05 -14.65 -6.32
N ARG A 287 12.00 -14.55 -7.13
CA ARG A 287 12.04 -14.16 -8.54
C ARG A 287 11.27 -12.88 -8.78
N ASP A 288 11.77 -12.06 -9.69
CA ASP A 288 11.00 -10.92 -10.20
C ASP A 288 11.44 -10.56 -11.63
N LEU A 289 10.61 -9.81 -12.34
CA LEU A 289 10.73 -9.54 -13.77
C LEU A 289 11.95 -8.70 -14.14
N THR A 290 12.43 -7.77 -13.28
CA THR A 290 13.45 -6.81 -13.63
C THR A 290 14.65 -6.82 -12.68
N GLU A 291 15.84 -6.53 -13.20
CA GLU A 291 17.07 -6.40 -12.41
C GLU A 291 16.91 -5.39 -11.26
N ALA A 292 16.27 -4.24 -11.51
CA ALA A 292 16.03 -3.22 -10.49
C ALA A 292 15.19 -3.72 -9.31
N LYS A 293 14.24 -4.63 -9.55
CA LYS A 293 13.45 -5.26 -8.50
C LYS A 293 14.25 -6.33 -7.77
N VAL A 294 15.02 -7.15 -8.51
CA VAL A 294 15.88 -8.18 -7.92
C VAL A 294 16.99 -7.54 -7.07
N LEU A 295 17.57 -6.42 -7.48
CA LEU A 295 18.52 -5.66 -6.66
C LEU A 295 17.92 -5.26 -5.30
N ARG A 296 16.65 -4.85 -5.24
CA ARG A 296 15.98 -4.55 -3.97
C ARG A 296 15.85 -5.78 -3.08
N ILE A 297 15.58 -6.95 -3.66
CA ILE A 297 15.59 -8.22 -2.90
C ILE A 297 16.98 -8.46 -2.32
N GLN A 298 18.03 -8.36 -3.14
CA GLN A 298 19.42 -8.57 -2.74
C GLN A 298 19.88 -7.60 -1.64
N GLU A 299 19.51 -6.32 -1.73
CA GLU A 299 19.77 -5.32 -0.69
C GLU A 299 19.14 -5.73 0.65
N ASN A 300 17.90 -6.18 0.63
CA ASN A 300 17.20 -6.68 1.83
C ASN A 300 17.82 -7.98 2.36
N LEU A 301 18.21 -8.92 1.49
CA LEU A 301 18.92 -10.13 1.90
C LEU A 301 20.27 -9.82 2.56
N LYS A 302 21.02 -8.87 2.00
CA LYS A 302 22.28 -8.39 2.60
C LYS A 302 22.05 -7.79 3.98
N ARG A 303 21.02 -6.93 4.12
CA ARG A 303 20.66 -6.31 5.41
C ARG A 303 20.24 -7.32 6.46
N THR A 304 19.48 -8.34 6.08
CA THR A 304 18.93 -9.37 6.98
C THR A 304 19.87 -10.55 7.23
N GLY A 305 20.92 -10.70 6.43
CA GLY A 305 21.91 -11.78 6.56
C GLY A 305 21.39 -13.17 6.19
N LEU A 306 20.22 -13.28 5.55
CA LEU A 306 19.65 -14.58 5.14
C LEU A 306 20.54 -15.26 4.09
N LYS A 307 20.72 -16.59 4.23
CA LYS A 307 21.56 -17.42 3.36
C LYS A 307 20.77 -18.44 2.55
N ASN A 308 19.54 -18.72 2.94
CA ASN A 308 18.66 -19.70 2.32
C ASN A 308 17.67 -19.09 1.32
N VAL A 309 18.02 -17.92 0.74
CA VAL A 309 17.23 -17.25 -0.32
C VAL A 309 18.15 -16.93 -1.48
N SER A 310 17.81 -17.39 -2.68
CA SER A 310 18.38 -16.92 -3.95
C SER A 310 17.47 -15.84 -4.56
N ALA A 311 18.06 -14.86 -5.25
CA ALA A 311 17.31 -13.81 -5.94
C ALA A 311 17.64 -13.84 -7.44
N GLU A 312 16.62 -14.01 -8.29
CA GLU A 312 16.78 -14.28 -9.72
C GLU A 312 15.86 -13.39 -10.57
N VAL A 313 16.37 -12.93 -11.73
CA VAL A 313 15.53 -12.29 -12.74
C VAL A 313 14.86 -13.38 -13.56
N LYS A 314 13.56 -13.57 -13.36
CA LYS A 314 12.73 -14.50 -14.12
C LYS A 314 11.35 -13.90 -14.39
N ASP A 315 10.86 -14.06 -15.61
CA ASP A 315 9.51 -13.64 -15.99
C ASP A 315 8.51 -14.72 -15.62
N ALA A 316 7.52 -14.40 -14.81
CA ALA A 316 6.49 -15.35 -14.37
C ALA A 316 5.54 -15.83 -15.51
N LEU A 317 5.56 -15.14 -16.65
CA LEU A 317 4.85 -15.55 -17.87
C LEU A 317 5.63 -16.59 -18.71
N VAL A 318 6.91 -16.82 -18.39
CA VAL A 318 7.75 -17.77 -19.12
C VAL A 318 7.86 -19.07 -18.32
N PHE A 319 7.54 -20.19 -18.97
CA PHE A 319 7.73 -21.51 -18.37
C PHE A 319 9.20 -21.93 -18.41
N TYR A 320 9.75 -22.30 -17.27
CA TYR A 320 11.11 -22.81 -17.11
C TYR A 320 11.04 -24.31 -16.82
N PRO A 321 11.35 -25.18 -17.80
CA PRO A 321 11.22 -26.64 -17.65
C PRO A 321 12.04 -27.21 -16.49
N GLU A 322 13.19 -26.60 -16.20
CA GLU A 322 14.05 -27.00 -15.08
C GLU A 322 13.39 -26.86 -13.71
N ASP A 323 12.33 -26.06 -13.59
CA ASP A 323 11.61 -25.82 -12.33
C ASP A 323 10.34 -26.67 -12.20
N ALA A 324 9.95 -27.38 -13.27
CA ALA A 324 8.72 -28.18 -13.29
C ALA A 324 8.66 -29.18 -12.12
N GLN A 325 7.58 -29.13 -11.36
CA GLN A 325 7.30 -30.02 -10.21
C GLN A 325 8.45 -30.07 -9.17
N LYS A 326 9.18 -28.97 -8.95
CA LYS A 326 10.29 -28.93 -8.00
C LYS A 326 9.96 -28.18 -6.71
N ALA A 327 8.91 -27.36 -6.70
CA ALA A 327 8.53 -26.60 -5.54
C ALA A 327 7.52 -27.37 -4.66
N ASP A 328 7.81 -27.44 -3.37
CA ASP A 328 6.83 -27.88 -2.37
C ASP A 328 5.76 -26.80 -2.18
N ILE A 329 6.20 -25.53 -2.29
CA ILE A 329 5.33 -24.36 -2.17
C ILE A 329 5.67 -23.35 -3.29
N VAL A 330 4.64 -22.86 -3.99
CA VAL A 330 4.74 -21.70 -4.88
C VAL A 330 3.98 -20.53 -4.24
N MET A 331 4.66 -19.41 -4.01
CA MET A 331 4.06 -18.15 -3.62
C MET A 331 3.81 -17.31 -4.87
N ALA A 332 2.55 -17.06 -5.16
CA ALA A 332 2.07 -16.23 -6.27
C ALA A 332 1.41 -14.94 -5.73
N ASP A 333 2.27 -14.02 -5.19
CA ASP A 333 1.85 -12.67 -4.79
C ASP A 333 1.89 -11.77 -6.01
N LEU A 334 0.79 -11.74 -6.76
CA LEU A 334 0.80 -11.29 -8.14
C LEU A 334 0.62 -9.76 -8.27
N PRO A 335 1.14 -9.17 -9.38
CA PRO A 335 0.86 -7.78 -9.72
C PRO A 335 -0.65 -7.55 -9.75
N CYS A 336 -1.12 -6.51 -9.05
CA CYS A 336 -2.53 -6.22 -8.89
C CYS A 336 -2.81 -4.71 -8.88
N SER A 337 -4.08 -4.32 -8.86
CA SER A 337 -4.49 -2.91 -8.82
C SER A 337 -4.07 -2.19 -7.54
N GLY A 338 -3.79 -2.92 -6.46
CA GLY A 338 -3.31 -2.36 -5.20
C GLY A 338 -4.37 -1.57 -4.43
N LEU A 339 -5.65 -1.78 -4.68
CA LEU A 339 -6.74 -1.03 -4.03
C LEU A 339 -6.75 -1.20 -2.51
N GLY A 340 -6.22 -2.31 -2.00
CA GLY A 340 -6.13 -2.56 -0.56
C GLY A 340 -5.09 -1.68 0.16
N VAL A 341 -4.08 -1.18 -0.57
CA VAL A 341 -2.99 -0.35 -0.04
C VAL A 341 -3.08 1.13 -0.45
N MET A 342 -4.24 1.55 -0.95
CA MET A 342 -4.46 2.91 -1.46
C MET A 342 -4.27 3.99 -0.38
N GLY A 343 -4.49 3.67 0.89
CA GLY A 343 -4.21 4.58 2.02
C GLY A 343 -2.72 4.90 2.17
N ARG A 344 -1.84 3.94 1.83
CA ARG A 344 -0.37 4.15 1.84
C ARG A 344 0.18 4.71 0.53
N LYS A 345 -0.53 4.48 -0.58
CA LYS A 345 -0.12 4.84 -1.95
C LYS A 345 -1.22 5.60 -2.67
N ALA A 346 -1.37 6.87 -2.35
CA ALA A 346 -2.42 7.74 -2.91
C ALA A 346 -2.41 7.80 -4.46
N ASP A 347 -1.26 7.53 -5.10
CA ASP A 347 -1.13 7.48 -6.57
C ASP A 347 -2.06 6.45 -7.22
N ILE A 348 -2.45 5.40 -6.49
CA ILE A 348 -3.37 4.37 -6.96
C ILE A 348 -4.71 4.99 -7.37
N LYS A 349 -5.21 5.97 -6.61
CA LYS A 349 -6.45 6.72 -6.94
C LYS A 349 -6.45 7.34 -8.34
N ARG A 350 -5.27 7.68 -8.86
CA ARG A 350 -5.07 8.34 -10.15
C ARG A 350 -4.73 7.35 -11.27
N SER A 351 -4.08 6.24 -10.94
CA SER A 351 -3.49 5.31 -11.90
C SER A 351 -4.36 4.10 -12.21
N VAL A 352 -5.32 3.76 -11.36
CA VAL A 352 -6.22 2.61 -11.55
C VAL A 352 -7.50 3.05 -12.24
N THR A 353 -7.94 2.22 -13.19
CA THR A 353 -9.22 2.34 -13.90
C THR A 353 -9.89 0.96 -13.98
N PRO A 354 -11.19 0.86 -14.29
CA PRO A 354 -11.86 -0.42 -14.49
C PRO A 354 -11.18 -1.30 -15.54
N GLU A 355 -10.72 -0.71 -16.66
CA GLU A 355 -10.02 -1.42 -17.74
C GLU A 355 -8.69 -2.00 -17.27
N LYS A 356 -7.97 -1.26 -16.41
CA LYS A 356 -6.71 -1.72 -15.84
C LYS A 356 -6.93 -2.88 -14.86
N ILE A 357 -8.01 -2.88 -14.09
CA ILE A 357 -8.39 -4.00 -13.22
C ILE A 357 -8.63 -5.25 -14.07
N THR A 358 -9.43 -5.12 -15.15
CA THR A 358 -9.69 -6.24 -16.08
C THR A 358 -8.39 -6.78 -16.70
N ALA A 359 -7.50 -5.90 -17.14
CA ALA A 359 -6.22 -6.31 -17.71
C ALA A 359 -5.30 -7.00 -16.68
N LEU A 360 -5.30 -6.54 -15.43
CA LEU A 360 -4.53 -7.17 -14.34
C LEU A 360 -5.11 -8.53 -13.97
N ALA A 361 -6.42 -8.68 -13.89
CA ALA A 361 -7.06 -9.97 -13.65
C ALA A 361 -6.70 -11.00 -14.75
N ALA A 362 -6.68 -10.59 -16.01
CA ALA A 362 -6.24 -11.43 -17.12
C ALA A 362 -4.76 -11.82 -17.00
N LEU A 363 -3.88 -10.86 -16.71
CA LEU A 363 -2.44 -11.09 -16.49
C LEU A 363 -2.19 -12.09 -15.35
N GLN A 364 -2.96 -11.97 -14.27
CA GLN A 364 -2.86 -12.90 -13.13
C GLN A 364 -3.22 -14.33 -13.55
N ARG A 365 -4.25 -14.53 -14.38
CA ARG A 365 -4.61 -15.83 -14.94
C ARG A 365 -3.50 -16.39 -15.82
N GLU A 366 -2.89 -15.57 -16.67
CA GLU A 366 -1.75 -15.98 -17.50
C GLU A 366 -0.56 -16.45 -16.63
N ILE A 367 -0.20 -15.70 -15.59
CA ILE A 367 0.86 -16.08 -14.67
C ILE A 367 0.51 -17.38 -13.94
N LEU A 368 -0.70 -17.51 -13.37
CA LEU A 368 -1.15 -18.72 -12.67
C LEU A 368 -1.10 -19.94 -13.57
N SER A 369 -1.45 -19.81 -14.86
CA SER A 369 -1.38 -20.89 -15.86
C SER A 369 0.04 -21.41 -16.06
N VAL A 370 1.05 -20.56 -15.88
CA VAL A 370 2.46 -20.96 -16.00
C VAL A 370 2.98 -21.54 -14.68
N VAL A 371 2.82 -20.79 -13.58
CA VAL A 371 3.53 -21.10 -12.33
C VAL A 371 2.97 -22.33 -11.61
N GLN A 372 1.73 -22.73 -11.89
CA GLN A 372 1.14 -23.95 -11.36
C GLN A 372 1.96 -25.20 -11.73
N HIS A 373 2.67 -25.19 -12.86
CA HIS A 373 3.52 -26.31 -13.28
C HIS A 373 4.74 -26.53 -12.37
N TYR A 374 5.15 -25.54 -11.60
CA TYR A 374 6.29 -25.64 -10.68
C TYR A 374 5.97 -26.41 -9.39
N VAL A 375 4.67 -26.47 -9.01
CA VAL A 375 4.22 -27.14 -7.79
C VAL A 375 4.32 -28.66 -7.94
N LYS A 376 4.92 -29.36 -6.99
CA LYS A 376 4.92 -30.82 -6.91
C LYS A 376 3.50 -31.38 -6.77
N PRO A 377 3.21 -32.63 -7.22
CA PRO A 377 2.01 -33.33 -6.80
C PRO A 377 1.87 -33.35 -5.28
N GLY A 378 0.71 -32.94 -4.74
CA GLY A 378 0.49 -32.74 -3.31
C GLY A 378 1.12 -31.48 -2.71
N GLY A 379 1.83 -30.66 -3.51
CA GLY A 379 2.38 -29.37 -3.08
C GLY A 379 1.33 -28.26 -2.97
N VAL A 380 1.76 -27.08 -2.58
CA VAL A 380 0.90 -25.94 -2.27
C VAL A 380 1.15 -24.78 -3.22
N LEU A 381 0.09 -24.08 -3.63
CA LEU A 381 0.15 -22.78 -4.27
C LEU A 381 -0.60 -21.78 -3.40
N ILE A 382 0.08 -20.69 -3.02
CA ILE A 382 -0.54 -19.55 -2.37
C ILE A 382 -0.74 -18.46 -3.42
N TYR A 383 -1.98 -18.13 -3.69
CA TYR A 383 -2.35 -16.97 -4.50
C TYR A 383 -2.67 -15.79 -3.58
N SER A 384 -2.02 -14.66 -3.78
CA SER A 384 -2.27 -13.46 -2.98
C SER A 384 -2.18 -12.17 -3.80
N THR A 385 -2.91 -11.15 -3.34
CA THR A 385 -2.92 -9.81 -3.91
C THR A 385 -3.12 -8.77 -2.82
N CYS A 386 -2.57 -7.56 -3.00
CA CYS A 386 -2.84 -6.42 -2.13
C CYS A 386 -4.03 -5.58 -2.65
N THR A 387 -5.05 -6.22 -3.19
CA THR A 387 -6.25 -5.54 -3.69
C THR A 387 -7.54 -6.05 -3.03
N VAL A 388 -8.63 -5.31 -3.23
CA VAL A 388 -9.99 -5.65 -2.77
C VAL A 388 -10.96 -5.74 -3.96
N SER A 389 -10.45 -6.09 -5.13
CA SER A 389 -11.23 -6.28 -6.37
C SER A 389 -11.65 -7.74 -6.50
N LYS A 390 -12.94 -8.04 -6.56
CA LYS A 390 -13.44 -9.40 -6.74
C LYS A 390 -12.95 -10.04 -8.05
N ALA A 391 -12.82 -9.22 -9.11
CA ALA A 391 -12.32 -9.69 -10.40
C ALA A 391 -10.88 -10.21 -10.35
N GLU A 392 -10.05 -9.59 -9.50
CA GLU A 392 -8.66 -10.01 -9.29
C GLU A 392 -8.50 -11.08 -8.20
N ASN A 393 -9.50 -11.29 -7.36
CA ASN A 393 -9.45 -12.15 -6.18
C ASN A 393 -10.35 -13.38 -6.35
N GLU A 394 -11.60 -13.32 -5.90
CA GLU A 394 -12.54 -14.45 -5.86
C GLU A 394 -12.79 -15.05 -7.26
N GLU A 395 -12.95 -14.20 -8.30
CA GLU A 395 -13.19 -14.68 -9.66
C GLU A 395 -11.97 -15.39 -10.26
N ASN A 396 -10.76 -14.91 -9.96
CA ASN A 396 -9.52 -15.58 -10.38
C ASN A 396 -9.26 -16.85 -9.58
N MET A 397 -9.59 -16.85 -8.29
CA MET A 397 -9.49 -18.04 -7.43
C MET A 397 -10.41 -19.16 -7.93
N GLN A 398 -11.68 -18.87 -8.21
CA GLN A 398 -12.65 -19.82 -8.75
C GLN A 398 -12.21 -20.33 -10.13
N TRP A 399 -11.83 -19.40 -11.02
CA TRP A 399 -11.32 -19.76 -12.33
C TRP A 399 -10.10 -20.72 -12.25
N PHE A 400 -9.18 -20.50 -11.32
CA PHE A 400 -8.00 -21.36 -11.16
C PHE A 400 -8.37 -22.77 -10.71
N GLU A 401 -9.29 -22.91 -9.75
CA GLU A 401 -9.77 -24.20 -9.27
C GLU A 401 -10.51 -25.00 -10.38
N GLU A 402 -11.24 -24.30 -11.26
CA GLU A 402 -11.96 -24.92 -12.37
C GLU A 402 -11.06 -25.41 -13.51
N HIS A 403 -9.87 -24.79 -13.69
CA HIS A 403 -9.02 -25.03 -14.88
C HIS A 403 -7.79 -25.89 -14.60
N PHE A 404 -7.41 -26.06 -13.34
CA PHE A 404 -6.19 -26.78 -12.99
C PHE A 404 -6.44 -27.84 -11.90
N PRO A 405 -5.58 -28.89 -11.80
CA PRO A 405 -5.75 -29.96 -10.82
C PRO A 405 -5.36 -29.49 -9.41
N PHE A 406 -6.03 -28.48 -8.90
CA PHE A 406 -5.86 -27.89 -7.58
C PHE A 406 -7.23 -27.72 -6.91
N GLY A 407 -7.29 -28.01 -5.62
CA GLY A 407 -8.46 -27.71 -4.79
C GLY A 407 -8.09 -26.74 -3.66
N LEU A 408 -9.04 -25.91 -3.24
CA LEU A 408 -8.89 -25.05 -2.08
C LEU A 408 -8.65 -25.88 -0.81
N GLU A 409 -7.70 -25.49 0.01
CA GLU A 409 -7.38 -26.13 1.29
C GLU A 409 -7.57 -25.13 2.43
N SER A 410 -8.32 -25.54 3.48
CA SER A 410 -8.61 -24.70 4.63
C SER A 410 -7.37 -24.01 5.20
N LEU A 411 -7.50 -22.71 5.50
CA LEU A 411 -6.47 -21.91 6.16
C LEU A 411 -6.46 -22.09 7.69
N ASP A 412 -7.51 -22.67 8.28
CA ASP A 412 -7.72 -22.68 9.74
C ASP A 412 -6.58 -23.36 10.52
N ALA A 413 -5.90 -24.33 9.90
CA ALA A 413 -4.75 -24.98 10.53
C ALA A 413 -3.50 -24.08 10.62
N TYR A 414 -3.44 -23.01 9.83
CA TYR A 414 -2.24 -22.19 9.65
C TYR A 414 -2.40 -20.78 10.21
N VAL A 415 -3.61 -20.21 10.13
CA VAL A 415 -3.85 -18.83 10.56
C VAL A 415 -4.26 -18.75 12.03
N PRO A 416 -3.98 -17.62 12.73
CA PRO A 416 -4.40 -17.42 14.10
C PRO A 416 -5.92 -17.53 14.27
N GLU A 417 -6.38 -18.05 15.40
CA GLU A 417 -7.78 -18.28 15.72
C GLU A 417 -8.66 -17.03 15.51
N LYS A 418 -8.16 -15.86 15.93
CA LYS A 418 -8.87 -14.57 15.79
C LYS A 418 -9.11 -14.09 14.34
N VAL A 419 -8.46 -14.73 13.36
CA VAL A 419 -8.63 -14.44 11.93
C VAL A 419 -9.57 -15.46 11.27
N ARG A 420 -9.82 -16.60 11.93
CA ARG A 420 -10.64 -17.69 11.38
C ARG A 420 -12.09 -17.29 11.20
N ASN A 421 -12.64 -17.68 10.06
CA ASN A 421 -14.03 -17.44 9.68
C ASN A 421 -14.45 -18.44 8.58
N GLU A 422 -15.65 -18.29 8.01
CA GLU A 422 -16.13 -19.19 6.95
C GLU A 422 -15.25 -19.14 5.68
N GLN A 423 -14.62 -18.00 5.38
CA GLN A 423 -13.70 -17.89 4.25
C GLN A 423 -12.40 -18.68 4.51
N THR A 424 -11.81 -18.56 5.71
CA THR A 424 -10.58 -19.31 6.05
C THR A 424 -10.82 -20.81 6.06
N LYS A 425 -12.00 -21.25 6.53
CA LYS A 425 -12.43 -22.64 6.47
C LYS A 425 -12.56 -23.15 5.02
N ALA A 426 -13.03 -22.27 4.12
CA ALA A 426 -13.15 -22.57 2.68
C ALA A 426 -11.81 -22.48 1.92
N GLY A 427 -10.71 -22.06 2.54
CA GLY A 427 -9.38 -22.04 1.93
C GLY A 427 -8.91 -20.67 1.42
N TRP A 428 -9.61 -19.59 1.72
CA TRP A 428 -9.25 -18.23 1.31
C TRP A 428 -9.67 -17.19 2.35
N ILE A 429 -9.19 -15.96 2.22
CA ILE A 429 -9.61 -14.82 3.04
C ILE A 429 -9.43 -13.50 2.27
N GLN A 430 -10.43 -12.62 2.35
CA GLN A 430 -10.32 -11.21 1.98
C GLN A 430 -10.29 -10.36 3.26
N ILE A 431 -9.16 -9.73 3.53
CA ILE A 431 -9.02 -8.69 4.54
C ILE A 431 -9.32 -7.36 3.87
N LEU A 432 -10.24 -6.58 4.43
CA LEU A 432 -10.57 -5.24 3.94
C LEU A 432 -9.75 -4.18 4.68
N PRO A 433 -9.43 -3.01 4.05
CA PRO A 433 -8.71 -1.93 4.70
C PRO A 433 -9.33 -1.52 6.04
N GLY A 434 -8.50 -1.45 7.08
CA GLY A 434 -8.92 -1.13 8.44
C GLY A 434 -9.26 -2.35 9.31
N GLN A 435 -9.64 -3.47 8.73
CA GLN A 435 -9.78 -4.71 9.48
C GLN A 435 -8.42 -5.10 10.08
N TYR A 436 -8.42 -5.42 11.36
CA TYR A 436 -7.20 -5.75 12.13
C TYR A 436 -6.12 -4.64 12.07
N GLN A 437 -6.49 -3.38 11.85
CA GLN A 437 -5.55 -2.26 11.63
C GLN A 437 -4.54 -2.54 10.51
N SER A 438 -4.96 -3.28 9.49
CA SER A 438 -4.13 -3.78 8.40
C SER A 438 -4.58 -3.23 7.05
N ASP A 439 -3.71 -3.39 6.05
CA ASP A 439 -4.03 -3.11 4.65
C ASP A 439 -5.03 -4.14 4.10
N GLY A 440 -5.74 -3.79 3.01
CA GLY A 440 -6.58 -4.74 2.31
C GLY A 440 -5.74 -5.78 1.56
N PHE A 441 -6.05 -7.07 1.74
CA PHE A 441 -5.27 -8.16 1.20
C PHE A 441 -6.11 -9.41 0.96
N PHE A 442 -5.78 -10.16 -0.08
CA PHE A 442 -6.42 -11.42 -0.41
C PHE A 442 -5.42 -12.58 -0.36
N ILE A 443 -5.85 -13.73 0.16
CA ILE A 443 -5.06 -14.96 0.20
C ILE A 443 -5.98 -16.14 -0.13
N ALA A 444 -5.54 -17.00 -1.06
CA ALA A 444 -6.12 -18.31 -1.30
C ALA A 444 -5.03 -19.37 -1.26
N ARG A 445 -5.30 -20.48 -0.62
CA ARG A 445 -4.41 -21.62 -0.51
C ARG A 445 -4.95 -22.79 -1.31
N PHE A 446 -4.17 -23.27 -2.26
CA PHE A 446 -4.49 -24.40 -3.09
C PHE A 446 -3.54 -25.57 -2.82
N ARG A 447 -4.10 -26.78 -2.82
CA ARG A 447 -3.35 -28.03 -2.81
C ARG A 447 -3.43 -28.67 -4.19
N ARG A 448 -2.26 -28.99 -4.81
CA ARG A 448 -2.22 -29.75 -6.05
C ARG A 448 -2.66 -31.20 -5.79
N SER A 449 -3.54 -31.74 -6.64
CA SER A 449 -3.93 -33.14 -6.59
C SER A 449 -2.69 -34.03 -6.69
N ARG A 450 -2.68 -35.14 -5.96
CA ARG A 450 -1.71 -36.22 -6.19
C ARG A 450 -2.19 -36.96 -7.43
N ASP A 451 -1.33 -37.16 -8.42
CA ASP A 451 -1.68 -37.97 -9.56
C ASP A 451 -2.06 -39.39 -9.04
N GLU A 452 -3.34 -39.73 -9.06
CA GLU A 452 -3.82 -41.09 -8.88
C GLU A 452 -3.52 -41.82 -10.22
N GLY A 453 -2.30 -42.32 -10.40
CA GLY A 453 -1.98 -43.03 -11.62
C GLY A 453 -0.50 -43.19 -11.92
N ALA A 454 0.27 -43.69 -10.96
CA ALA A 454 1.56 -44.33 -11.22
C ALA A 454 1.70 -45.52 -10.22
N GLU A 455 0.88 -46.53 -10.41
CA GLU A 455 1.19 -47.90 -10.01
C GLU A 455 1.79 -48.68 -11.19
#